data_02bf9f1ab6f4108454cdaf6896af1e71
#
_entry.id   02bf9f1ab6f4108454cdaf6896af1e71
#
_cell.length_a   1.000
_cell.length_b   1.000
_cell.length_c   1.000
_cell.angle_alpha   90.00
_cell.angle_beta   90.00
_cell.angle_gamma   90.00
#
_symmetry.space_group_name_H-M   'P 1'
#
loop_
_entity.id
_entity.type
_entity.pdbx_description
1 polymer ?
#
loop_
_entity_poly.entity_id
_entity_poly.type
_entity_poly.pdbx_seq_one_letter_code
_entity_poly.pdbx_strand_id
1 'polypeptide(L)'
;MRQPYPLSHHVLCMLPLLALLAATTLGLGSGDEVTAFWRAWRHAHPDVTSIVRVLTDWGNPAMYVIYATLVWRARQRHDRRTVRFVIVYVIVQLLISFLLVRVIKIAAGRTRPGVAGPWMPFSFDGPHNSLPSGHTTEIVGACVPLAMRWKRTALSLAFGCFVAAVGYSRVLLGQHHVSDVLAGLVLGSLAAFLIQRITHRTSP
;
A
#
# COMPACT_ATOMS: atom_id res chain seq x y z
N MET A 1 -16.71 -22.09 -16.29
CA MET A 1 -15.47 -22.36 -15.52
C MET A 1 -15.02 -21.06 -14.84
N ARG A 2 -14.73 -21.08 -13.51
CA ARG A 2 -14.21 -19.89 -12.80
C ARG A 2 -12.76 -19.66 -13.25
N GLN A 3 -12.44 -18.46 -13.76
CA GLN A 3 -11.03 -18.14 -14.06
C GLN A 3 -10.21 -18.22 -12.76
N PRO A 4 -9.03 -18.86 -12.76
CA PRO A 4 -8.18 -18.95 -11.59
C PRO A 4 -7.72 -17.56 -11.16
N TYR A 5 -7.50 -17.39 -9.86
CA TYR A 5 -6.92 -16.17 -9.31
C TYR A 5 -5.54 -15.92 -9.93
N PRO A 6 -5.26 -14.75 -10.51
CA PRO A 6 -3.99 -14.49 -11.19
C PRO A 6 -2.86 -14.24 -10.19
N LEU A 7 -2.51 -15.27 -9.42
CA LEU A 7 -1.56 -15.23 -8.30
C LEU A 7 -0.18 -14.74 -8.72
N SER A 8 0.29 -15.12 -9.91
CA SER A 8 1.61 -14.68 -10.40
C SER A 8 1.73 -13.17 -10.50
N HIS A 9 0.71 -12.47 -11.01
CA HIS A 9 0.71 -11.02 -11.12
C HIS A 9 0.58 -10.33 -9.75
N HIS A 10 -0.13 -10.94 -8.81
CA HIS A 10 -0.16 -10.49 -7.43
C HIS A 10 1.23 -10.58 -6.79
N VAL A 11 1.87 -11.74 -6.86
CA VAL A 11 3.22 -11.98 -6.32
C VAL A 11 4.23 -11.03 -6.94
N LEU A 12 4.24 -10.87 -8.27
CA LEU A 12 5.13 -9.92 -8.95
C LEU A 12 4.99 -8.49 -8.45
N CYS A 13 3.78 -8.05 -8.10
CA CYS A 13 3.56 -6.74 -7.50
C CYS A 13 4.12 -6.62 -6.07
N MET A 14 4.19 -7.72 -5.32
CA MET A 14 4.65 -7.69 -3.92
C MET A 14 6.17 -7.84 -3.80
N LEU A 15 6.80 -8.57 -4.73
CA LEU A 15 8.22 -8.95 -4.66
C LEU A 15 9.18 -7.78 -4.42
N PRO A 16 9.10 -6.62 -5.13
CA PRO A 16 10.04 -5.53 -4.93
C PRO A 16 10.00 -4.96 -3.51
N LEU A 17 8.80 -4.76 -2.95
CA LEU A 17 8.66 -4.27 -1.59
C LEU A 17 9.15 -5.30 -0.57
N LEU A 18 8.77 -6.57 -0.72
CA LEU A 18 9.21 -7.65 0.16
C LEU A 18 10.74 -7.80 0.15
N ALA A 19 11.38 -7.71 -1.02
CA ALA A 19 12.83 -7.75 -1.15
C ALA A 19 13.51 -6.60 -0.40
N LEU A 20 13.00 -5.37 -0.53
CA LEU A 20 13.54 -4.21 0.20
C LEU A 20 13.36 -4.35 1.72
N LEU A 21 12.19 -4.80 2.18
CA LEU A 21 11.94 -4.99 3.60
C LEU A 21 12.82 -6.12 4.17
N ALA A 22 12.98 -7.22 3.44
CA ALA A 22 13.88 -8.31 3.82
C ALA A 22 15.33 -7.86 3.87
N ALA A 23 15.82 -7.17 2.84
CA ALA A 23 17.18 -6.63 2.82
C ALA A 23 17.44 -5.67 3.98
N THR A 24 16.45 -4.80 4.31
CA THR A 24 16.55 -3.89 5.46
C THR A 24 16.67 -4.66 6.77
N THR A 25 15.80 -5.66 6.97
CA THR A 25 15.79 -6.46 8.21
C THR A 25 17.05 -7.30 8.35
N LEU A 26 17.54 -7.89 7.27
CA LEU A 26 18.77 -8.70 7.27
C LEU A 26 20.03 -7.86 7.44
N GLY A 27 20.07 -6.65 6.85
CA GLY A 27 21.26 -5.79 6.86
C GLY A 27 21.34 -4.84 8.05
N LEU A 28 20.22 -4.34 8.54
CA LEU A 28 20.16 -3.33 9.60
C LEU A 28 19.52 -3.83 10.90
N GLY A 29 19.00 -5.08 10.92
CA GLY A 29 18.20 -5.55 12.04
C GLY A 29 16.76 -5.04 12.01
N SER A 30 16.16 -4.84 13.16
CA SER A 30 14.77 -4.38 13.31
C SER A 30 14.65 -3.31 14.41
N GLY A 31 13.65 -2.47 14.31
CA GLY A 31 13.34 -1.51 15.35
C GLY A 31 14.23 -0.27 15.35
N ASP A 32 14.97 -0.06 16.44
CA ASP A 32 15.71 1.20 16.67
C ASP A 32 16.90 1.37 15.74
N GLU A 33 17.56 0.29 15.32
CA GLU A 33 18.70 0.32 14.40
C GLU A 33 18.28 0.86 13.02
N VAL A 34 17.18 0.36 12.48
CA VAL A 34 16.60 0.85 11.21
C VAL A 34 16.21 2.33 11.36
N THR A 35 15.62 2.68 12.50
CA THR A 35 15.21 4.07 12.79
C THR A 35 16.40 5.01 12.86
N ALA A 36 17.47 4.62 13.56
CA ALA A 36 18.70 5.40 13.70
C ALA A 36 19.40 5.58 12.35
N PHE A 37 19.55 4.48 11.58
CA PHE A 37 20.16 4.50 10.25
C PHE A 37 19.43 5.49 9.33
N TRP A 38 18.11 5.36 9.18
CA TRP A 38 17.34 6.23 8.29
C TRP A 38 17.26 7.66 8.80
N ARG A 39 17.33 7.89 10.10
CA ARG A 39 17.44 9.25 10.68
C ARG A 39 18.74 9.92 10.24
N ALA A 40 19.88 9.25 10.42
CA ALA A 40 21.19 9.75 10.00
C ALA A 40 21.24 10.00 8.49
N TRP A 41 20.70 9.04 7.68
CA TRP A 41 20.65 9.17 6.24
C TRP A 41 19.83 10.39 5.79
N ARG A 42 18.67 10.63 6.38
CA ARG A 42 17.83 11.80 6.06
C ARG A 42 18.53 13.13 6.37
N HIS A 43 19.28 13.19 7.45
CA HIS A 43 20.07 14.39 7.79
C HIS A 43 21.20 14.65 6.80
N ALA A 44 21.82 13.59 6.29
CA ALA A 44 22.88 13.69 5.28
C ALA A 44 22.35 14.00 3.85
N HIS A 45 21.06 13.68 3.56
CA HIS A 45 20.49 13.80 2.22
C HIS A 45 19.13 14.52 2.23
N PRO A 46 19.07 15.80 2.62
CA PRO A 46 17.80 16.54 2.77
C PRO A 46 17.04 16.69 1.45
N ASP A 47 17.75 16.91 0.32
CA ASP A 47 17.11 17.07 -1.00
C ASP A 47 16.42 15.79 -1.45
N VAL A 48 17.11 14.65 -1.34
CA VAL A 48 16.53 13.35 -1.67
C VAL A 48 15.36 13.02 -0.75
N THR A 49 15.45 13.36 0.52
CA THR A 49 14.37 13.20 1.50
C THR A 49 13.12 13.98 1.07
N SER A 50 13.30 15.18 0.54
CA SER A 50 12.19 16.00 0.02
C SER A 50 11.53 15.36 -1.21
N ILE A 51 12.32 14.82 -2.14
CA ILE A 51 11.80 14.07 -3.31
C ILE A 51 11.00 12.83 -2.87
N VAL A 52 11.53 12.07 -1.91
CA VAL A 52 10.85 10.89 -1.35
C VAL A 52 9.54 11.28 -0.66
N ARG A 53 9.48 12.44 -0.01
CA ARG A 53 8.25 12.97 0.58
C ARG A 53 7.21 13.27 -0.48
N VAL A 54 7.58 13.98 -1.54
CA VAL A 54 6.68 14.25 -2.67
C VAL A 54 6.18 12.94 -3.30
N LEU A 55 7.08 11.97 -3.51
CA LEU A 55 6.69 10.66 -4.05
C LEU A 55 5.64 9.96 -3.18
N THR A 56 5.82 9.94 -1.86
CA THR A 56 4.87 9.25 -0.97
C THR A 56 3.55 10.00 -0.83
N ASP A 57 3.59 11.34 -0.84
CA ASP A 57 2.38 12.17 -0.68
C ASP A 57 1.50 12.14 -1.95
N TRP A 58 2.11 12.05 -3.14
CA TRP A 58 1.41 12.04 -4.42
C TRP A 58 1.23 10.65 -5.04
N GLY A 59 1.90 9.62 -4.52
CA GLY A 59 1.83 8.27 -5.07
C GLY A 59 0.42 7.69 -5.04
N ASN A 60 -0.28 7.76 -3.91
CA ASN A 60 -1.66 7.29 -3.80
C ASN A 60 -2.63 8.16 -4.62
N PRO A 61 -2.60 9.51 -4.55
CA PRO A 61 -3.40 10.38 -5.41
C PRO A 61 -3.24 10.09 -6.91
N ALA A 62 -2.03 9.77 -7.38
CA ALA A 62 -1.80 9.40 -8.78
C ALA A 62 -2.64 8.19 -9.22
N MET A 63 -2.85 7.21 -8.33
CA MET A 63 -3.71 6.07 -8.62
C MET A 63 -5.19 6.46 -8.74
N TYR A 64 -5.66 7.46 -8.01
CA TYR A 64 -7.03 7.96 -8.17
C TYR A 64 -7.26 8.54 -9.56
N VAL A 65 -6.27 9.25 -10.12
CA VAL A 65 -6.35 9.76 -11.50
C VAL A 65 -6.45 8.61 -12.51
N ILE A 66 -5.70 7.52 -12.30
CA ILE A 66 -5.80 6.32 -13.16
C ILE A 66 -7.20 5.72 -13.08
N TYR A 67 -7.75 5.51 -11.89
CA TYR A 67 -9.09 4.94 -11.71
C TYR A 67 -10.19 5.89 -12.23
N ALA A 68 -10.06 7.19 -12.03
CA ALA A 68 -10.97 8.19 -12.58
C ALA A 68 -10.96 8.16 -14.12
N THR A 69 -9.79 8.07 -14.73
CA THR A 69 -9.65 7.94 -16.19
C THR A 69 -10.26 6.63 -16.70
N LEU A 70 -10.06 5.53 -15.97
CA LEU A 70 -10.65 4.24 -16.33
C LEU A 70 -12.17 4.28 -16.32
N VAL A 71 -12.78 4.83 -15.27
CA VAL A 71 -14.25 4.90 -15.18
C VAL A 71 -14.82 5.87 -16.21
N TRP A 72 -14.15 6.99 -16.44
CA TRP A 72 -14.58 7.96 -17.48
C TRP A 72 -14.59 7.32 -18.86
N ARG A 73 -13.46 6.68 -19.28
CA ARG A 73 -13.38 6.00 -20.59
C ARG A 73 -14.37 4.81 -20.68
N ALA A 74 -14.57 4.09 -19.59
CA ALA A 74 -15.52 2.99 -19.55
C ALA A 74 -16.98 3.46 -19.76
N ARG A 75 -17.34 4.60 -19.16
CA ARG A 75 -18.67 5.21 -19.38
C ARG A 75 -18.87 5.63 -20.82
N GLN A 76 -17.87 6.26 -21.44
CA GLN A 76 -17.94 6.65 -22.87
C GLN A 76 -18.12 5.43 -23.80
N ARG A 77 -17.55 4.29 -23.43
CA ARG A 77 -17.61 3.05 -24.21
C ARG A 77 -18.74 2.11 -23.77
N HIS A 78 -19.62 2.53 -22.87
CA HIS A 78 -20.67 1.71 -22.26
C HIS A 78 -20.15 0.39 -21.65
N ASP A 79 -18.87 0.34 -21.23
CA ASP A 79 -18.25 -0.82 -20.58
C ASP A 79 -18.65 -0.92 -19.11
N ARG A 80 -19.81 -1.53 -18.88
CA ARG A 80 -20.36 -1.76 -17.54
C ARG A 80 -19.44 -2.60 -16.65
N ARG A 81 -18.63 -3.50 -17.22
CA ARG A 81 -17.69 -4.34 -16.44
C ARG A 81 -16.58 -3.51 -15.81
N THR A 82 -15.98 -2.59 -16.57
CA THR A 82 -14.96 -1.69 -16.04
C THR A 82 -15.54 -0.68 -15.05
N VAL A 83 -16.73 -0.10 -15.33
CA VAL A 83 -17.40 0.79 -14.36
C VAL A 83 -17.62 0.07 -13.02
N ARG A 84 -18.15 -1.14 -13.05
CA ARG A 84 -18.37 -1.95 -11.87
C ARG A 84 -17.06 -2.27 -11.13
N PHE A 85 -15.99 -2.64 -11.86
CA PHE A 85 -14.67 -2.88 -11.27
C PHE A 85 -14.20 -1.66 -10.46
N VAL A 86 -14.34 -0.45 -11.02
CA VAL A 86 -13.94 0.78 -10.32
C VAL A 86 -14.83 1.07 -9.12
N ILE A 87 -16.15 0.85 -9.22
CA ILE A 87 -17.06 1.01 -8.07
C ILE A 87 -16.66 0.06 -6.94
N VAL A 88 -16.43 -1.22 -7.23
CA VAL A 88 -16.00 -2.20 -6.23
C VAL A 88 -14.65 -1.82 -5.63
N TYR A 89 -13.70 -1.35 -6.45
CA TYR A 89 -12.43 -0.83 -5.97
C TYR A 89 -12.64 0.30 -4.95
N VAL A 90 -13.44 1.31 -5.26
CA VAL A 90 -13.69 2.45 -4.36
C VAL A 90 -14.31 1.97 -3.04
N ILE A 91 -15.33 1.12 -3.10
CA ILE A 91 -16.01 0.62 -1.89
C ILE A 91 -15.03 -0.18 -1.01
N VAL A 92 -14.25 -1.10 -1.60
CA VAL A 92 -13.30 -1.92 -0.84
C VAL A 92 -12.17 -1.08 -0.27
N GLN A 93 -11.67 -0.08 -1.00
CA GLN A 93 -10.65 0.84 -0.47
C GLN A 93 -11.18 1.68 0.70
N LEU A 94 -12.41 2.18 0.63
CA LEU A 94 -13.02 2.89 1.75
C LEU A 94 -13.17 1.99 2.99
N LEU A 95 -13.56 0.73 2.80
CA LEU A 95 -13.75 -0.20 3.91
C LEU A 95 -12.42 -0.69 4.51
N ILE A 96 -11.43 -1.03 3.68
CA ILE A 96 -10.17 -1.62 4.14
C ILE A 96 -9.12 -0.54 4.44
N SER A 97 -8.79 0.32 3.45
CA SER A 97 -7.67 1.25 3.58
C SER A 97 -8.00 2.48 4.41
N PHE A 98 -9.27 2.89 4.45
CA PHE A 98 -9.69 4.02 5.27
C PHE A 98 -10.27 3.55 6.61
N LEU A 99 -11.36 2.77 6.62
CA LEU A 99 -12.08 2.44 7.85
C LEU A 99 -11.31 1.40 8.70
N LEU A 100 -11.03 0.21 8.15
CA LEU A 100 -10.39 -0.87 8.92
C LEU A 100 -8.99 -0.49 9.41
N VAL A 101 -8.17 0.12 8.53
CA VAL A 101 -6.84 0.64 8.92
C VAL A 101 -6.97 1.64 10.06
N ARG A 102 -7.95 2.55 10.01
CA ARG A 102 -8.18 3.54 11.07
C ARG A 102 -8.56 2.89 12.41
N VAL A 103 -9.46 1.92 12.35
CA VAL A 103 -9.86 1.15 13.55
C VAL A 103 -8.67 0.42 14.16
N ILE A 104 -7.87 -0.29 13.34
CA ILE A 104 -6.68 -1.00 13.85
C ILE A 104 -5.66 -0.02 14.43
N LYS A 105 -5.42 1.13 13.80
CA LYS A 105 -4.49 2.15 14.31
C LYS A 105 -4.87 2.61 15.71
N ILE A 106 -6.13 2.98 15.88
CA ILE A 106 -6.66 3.44 17.17
C ILE A 106 -6.58 2.31 18.20
N ALA A 107 -7.05 1.12 17.85
CA ALA A 107 -7.07 -0.03 18.77
C ALA A 107 -5.66 -0.46 19.20
N ALA A 108 -4.69 -0.47 18.28
CA ALA A 108 -3.31 -0.89 18.58
C ALA A 108 -2.53 0.18 19.35
N GLY A 109 -2.70 1.45 19.03
CA GLY A 109 -1.99 2.56 19.68
C GLY A 109 -0.48 2.46 19.59
N ARG A 110 0.06 1.88 18.50
CA ARG A 110 1.50 1.66 18.35
C ARG A 110 2.24 2.96 18.11
N THR A 111 3.32 3.19 18.86
CA THR A 111 4.22 4.35 18.67
C THR A 111 4.91 4.30 17.31
N ARG A 112 5.12 5.48 16.70
CA ARG A 112 5.93 5.62 15.49
C ARG A 112 7.43 5.50 15.77
N PRO A 113 8.26 5.19 14.76
CA PRO A 113 9.71 5.17 14.91
C PRO A 113 10.26 6.47 15.53
N GLY A 114 11.06 6.33 16.60
CA GLY A 114 11.66 7.46 17.29
C GLY A 114 10.75 8.21 18.25
N VAL A 115 9.51 7.79 18.45
CA VAL A 115 8.65 8.26 19.53
C VAL A 115 8.88 7.39 20.76
N ALA A 116 9.27 8.02 21.88
CA ALA A 116 9.46 7.33 23.15
C ALA A 116 8.12 6.96 23.81
N GLY A 117 8.14 5.88 24.58
CA GLY A 117 7.01 5.44 25.38
C GLY A 117 6.37 4.14 24.89
N PRO A 118 5.48 3.56 25.72
CA PRO A 118 4.77 2.32 25.41
C PRO A 118 3.71 2.54 24.33
N TRP A 119 3.15 1.45 23.79
CA TRP A 119 1.93 1.51 23.01
C TRP A 119 0.78 2.07 23.88
N MET A 120 -0.06 2.89 23.26
CA MET A 120 -1.23 3.48 23.90
C MET A 120 -2.50 3.04 23.15
N PRO A 121 -3.07 1.86 23.48
CA PRO A 121 -4.31 1.38 22.88
C PRO A 121 -5.44 2.41 23.00
N PHE A 122 -6.29 2.44 22.00
CA PHE A 122 -7.40 3.40 21.86
C PHE A 122 -6.97 4.88 21.76
N SER A 123 -5.71 5.14 21.35
CA SER A 123 -5.22 6.50 21.12
C SER A 123 -5.66 7.04 19.75
N PHE A 124 -6.11 8.29 19.75
CA PHE A 124 -6.38 9.08 18.54
C PHE A 124 -5.17 9.90 18.09
N ASP A 125 -4.10 9.93 18.88
CA ASP A 125 -2.93 10.77 18.62
C ASP A 125 -2.08 10.22 17.48
N GLY A 126 -1.63 11.09 16.58
CA GLY A 126 -0.82 10.75 15.42
C GLY A 126 0.45 9.96 15.73
N PRO A 127 1.24 10.34 16.78
CA PRO A 127 2.43 9.60 17.21
C PRO A 127 2.17 8.14 17.60
N HIS A 128 0.97 7.79 18.06
CA HIS A 128 0.57 6.44 18.46
C HIS A 128 -0.22 5.68 17.38
N ASN A 129 -0.27 6.18 16.16
CA ASN A 129 -1.03 5.60 15.05
C ASN A 129 -0.11 5.00 13.97
N SER A 130 0.89 4.19 14.38
CA SER A 130 1.85 3.60 13.44
C SER A 130 1.32 2.36 12.72
N LEU A 131 0.74 1.39 13.41
CA LEU A 131 0.31 0.10 12.86
C LEU A 131 -1.18 0.13 12.44
N PRO A 132 -1.50 -0.32 11.23
CA PRO A 132 -0.68 -0.64 10.05
C PRO A 132 -0.36 0.60 9.21
N SER A 133 0.53 0.46 8.19
CA SER A 133 0.80 1.53 7.23
C SER A 133 -0.38 1.73 6.27
N GLY A 134 -1.10 2.85 6.42
CA GLY A 134 -2.23 3.18 5.56
C GLY A 134 -1.82 3.41 4.09
N HIS A 135 -0.72 4.16 3.85
CA HIS A 135 -0.21 4.39 2.49
C HIS A 135 0.13 3.08 1.78
N THR A 136 0.73 2.12 2.51
CA THR A 136 1.06 0.81 1.94
C THR A 136 -0.21 0.01 1.64
N THR A 137 -1.18 -0.01 2.56
CA THR A 137 -2.48 -0.69 2.33
C THR A 137 -3.15 -0.16 1.08
N GLU A 138 -3.17 1.14 0.93
CA GLU A 138 -3.85 1.84 -0.15
C GLU A 138 -3.16 1.61 -1.50
N ILE A 139 -1.83 1.77 -1.59
CA ILE A 139 -1.11 1.60 -2.85
C ILE A 139 -1.13 0.15 -3.33
N VAL A 140 -1.03 -0.83 -2.43
CA VAL A 140 -1.17 -2.25 -2.75
C VAL A 140 -2.57 -2.55 -3.26
N GLY A 141 -3.60 -2.10 -2.54
CA GLY A 141 -5.00 -2.26 -2.92
C GLY A 141 -5.37 -1.53 -4.22
N ALA A 142 -4.55 -0.56 -4.67
CA ALA A 142 -4.74 0.13 -5.94
C ALA A 142 -3.96 -0.55 -7.09
N CYS A 143 -2.71 -0.90 -6.91
CA CYS A 143 -1.85 -1.44 -7.98
C CYS A 143 -2.16 -2.90 -8.31
N VAL A 144 -2.34 -3.75 -7.29
CA VAL A 144 -2.51 -5.20 -7.49
C VAL A 144 -3.75 -5.56 -8.31
N PRO A 145 -4.95 -4.96 -8.08
CA PRO A 145 -6.12 -5.26 -8.91
C PRO A 145 -5.91 -4.92 -10.38
N LEU A 146 -5.18 -3.84 -10.69
CA LEU A 146 -4.85 -3.46 -12.08
C LEU A 146 -3.86 -4.44 -12.71
N ALA A 147 -2.82 -4.85 -11.99
CA ALA A 147 -1.88 -5.86 -12.45
C ALA A 147 -2.58 -7.18 -12.79
N MET A 148 -3.47 -7.63 -11.90
CA MET A 148 -4.26 -8.84 -12.10
C MET A 148 -5.28 -8.73 -13.24
N ARG A 149 -5.81 -7.53 -13.48
CA ARG A 149 -6.75 -7.27 -14.57
C ARG A 149 -6.06 -7.28 -15.93
N TRP A 150 -4.92 -6.61 -16.06
CA TRP A 150 -4.22 -6.47 -17.32
C TRP A 150 -3.31 -7.65 -17.66
N LYS A 151 -2.90 -8.44 -16.66
CA LYS A 151 -2.11 -9.68 -16.80
C LYS A 151 -0.87 -9.53 -17.68
N ARG A 152 -0.18 -8.38 -17.60
CA ARG A 152 1.07 -8.11 -18.30
C ARG A 152 2.22 -8.08 -17.29
N THR A 153 3.21 -8.96 -17.44
CA THR A 153 4.34 -9.10 -16.53
C THR A 153 5.08 -7.78 -16.30
N ALA A 154 5.40 -7.05 -17.37
CA ALA A 154 6.09 -5.76 -17.28
C ALA A 154 5.28 -4.73 -16.47
N LEU A 155 3.95 -4.67 -16.64
CA LEU A 155 3.10 -3.78 -15.85
C LEU A 155 3.01 -4.23 -14.40
N SER A 156 2.99 -5.54 -14.14
CA SER A 156 2.97 -6.05 -12.75
C SER A 156 4.26 -5.70 -12.03
N LEU A 157 5.40 -5.79 -12.69
CA LEU A 157 6.69 -5.36 -12.14
C LEU A 157 6.75 -3.84 -11.95
N ALA A 158 6.27 -3.05 -12.93
CA ALA A 158 6.20 -1.58 -12.80
C ALA A 158 5.33 -1.16 -11.61
N PHE A 159 4.14 -1.76 -11.45
CA PHE A 159 3.32 -1.56 -10.26
C PHE A 159 4.00 -2.05 -8.99
N GLY A 160 4.74 -3.15 -9.04
CA GLY A 160 5.52 -3.66 -7.91
C GLY A 160 6.62 -2.67 -7.48
N CYS A 161 7.36 -2.10 -8.42
CA CYS A 161 8.34 -1.05 -8.14
C CYS A 161 7.67 0.20 -7.55
N PHE A 162 6.49 0.56 -8.04
CA PHE A 162 5.75 1.70 -7.51
C PHE A 162 5.22 1.44 -6.09
N VAL A 163 4.70 0.24 -5.83
CA VAL A 163 4.32 -0.22 -4.48
C VAL A 163 5.52 -0.18 -3.55
N ALA A 164 6.70 -0.64 -4.03
CA ALA A 164 7.93 -0.60 -3.26
C ALA A 164 8.37 0.84 -2.98
N ALA A 165 8.33 1.72 -3.97
CA ALA A 165 8.70 3.12 -3.80
C ALA A 165 7.83 3.83 -2.74
N VAL A 166 6.49 3.70 -2.83
CA VAL A 166 5.57 4.32 -1.86
C VAL A 166 5.62 3.60 -0.51
N GLY A 167 5.59 2.26 -0.48
CA GLY A 167 5.59 1.49 0.76
C GLY A 167 6.89 1.64 1.55
N TYR A 168 8.04 1.55 0.88
CA TYR A 168 9.35 1.65 1.53
C TYR A 168 9.68 3.08 1.96
N SER A 169 9.20 4.10 1.23
CA SER A 169 9.35 5.50 1.65
C SER A 169 8.83 5.75 3.07
N ARG A 170 7.86 4.96 3.54
CA ARG A 170 7.31 5.11 4.90
C ARG A 170 8.31 4.70 5.97
N VAL A 171 9.15 3.69 5.70
CA VAL A 171 10.26 3.28 6.56
C VAL A 171 11.38 4.33 6.49
N LEU A 172 11.81 4.70 5.29
CA LEU A 172 12.84 5.69 5.04
C LEU A 172 12.53 7.03 5.72
N LEU A 173 11.29 7.50 5.64
CA LEU A 173 10.85 8.76 6.27
C LEU A 173 10.63 8.64 7.79
N GLY A 174 10.82 7.46 8.41
CA GLY A 174 10.61 7.23 9.83
C GLY A 174 9.15 7.37 10.26
N GLN A 175 8.21 7.15 9.34
CA GLN A 175 6.77 7.22 9.62
C GLN A 175 6.20 5.90 10.12
N HIS A 176 6.82 4.80 9.72
CA HIS A 176 6.38 3.43 10.02
C HIS A 176 7.56 2.49 10.27
N HIS A 177 7.37 1.50 11.13
CA HIS A 177 8.27 0.37 11.25
C HIS A 177 8.12 -0.58 10.06
N VAL A 178 9.13 -1.42 9.80
CA VAL A 178 9.09 -2.46 8.76
C VAL A 178 7.84 -3.33 8.91
N SER A 179 7.50 -3.74 10.13
CA SER A 179 6.31 -4.56 10.42
C SER A 179 4.98 -3.85 10.16
N ASP A 180 4.91 -2.51 10.27
CA ASP A 180 3.69 -1.75 9.92
C ASP A 180 3.46 -1.77 8.41
N VAL A 181 4.54 -1.71 7.63
CA VAL A 181 4.51 -1.81 6.16
C VAL A 181 4.11 -3.21 5.73
N LEU A 182 4.63 -4.26 6.39
CA LEU A 182 4.21 -5.65 6.16
C LEU A 182 2.72 -5.85 6.47
N ALA A 183 2.23 -5.33 7.59
CA ALA A 183 0.80 -5.38 7.92
C ALA A 183 -0.05 -4.62 6.88
N GLY A 184 0.44 -3.47 6.40
CA GLY A 184 -0.20 -2.72 5.33
C GLY A 184 -0.24 -3.50 4.01
N LEU A 185 0.83 -4.23 3.68
CA LEU A 185 0.89 -5.11 2.51
C LEU A 185 -0.14 -6.25 2.60
N VAL A 186 -0.30 -6.87 3.77
CA VAL A 186 -1.32 -7.91 3.99
C VAL A 186 -2.73 -7.36 3.82
N LEU A 187 -3.04 -6.21 4.41
CA LEU A 187 -4.37 -5.60 4.28
C LEU A 187 -4.67 -5.13 2.85
N GLY A 188 -3.67 -4.56 2.16
CA GLY A 188 -3.80 -4.18 0.75
C GLY A 188 -3.99 -5.40 -0.16
N SER A 189 -3.32 -6.52 0.14
CA SER A 189 -3.51 -7.80 -0.55
C SER A 189 -4.92 -8.37 -0.31
N LEU A 190 -5.45 -8.25 0.90
CA LEU A 190 -6.83 -8.59 1.21
C LEU A 190 -7.81 -7.74 0.39
N ALA A 191 -7.58 -6.43 0.32
CA ALA A 191 -8.40 -5.53 -0.50
C ALA A 191 -8.38 -5.98 -1.98
N ALA A 192 -7.20 -6.23 -2.54
CA ALA A 192 -7.04 -6.70 -3.92
C ALA A 192 -7.76 -8.04 -4.17
N PHE A 193 -7.65 -8.97 -3.23
CA PHE A 193 -8.35 -10.25 -3.29
C PHE A 193 -9.87 -10.07 -3.30
N LEU A 194 -10.41 -9.23 -2.42
CA LEU A 194 -11.86 -8.95 -2.36
C LEU A 194 -12.36 -8.29 -3.63
N ILE A 195 -11.64 -7.29 -4.17
CA ILE A 195 -11.97 -6.64 -5.44
C ILE A 195 -12.07 -7.69 -6.55
N GLN A 196 -11.07 -8.56 -6.66
CA GLN A 196 -11.04 -9.61 -7.67
C GLN A 196 -12.20 -10.60 -7.51
N ARG A 197 -12.45 -11.06 -6.29
CA ARG A 197 -13.54 -12.00 -5.98
C ARG A 197 -14.93 -11.44 -6.32
N ILE A 198 -15.19 -10.20 -5.92
CA ILE A 198 -16.49 -9.56 -6.14
C ILE A 198 -16.71 -9.28 -7.62
N THR A 199 -15.69 -8.82 -8.33
CA THR A 199 -15.80 -8.47 -9.76
C THR A 199 -15.95 -9.70 -10.66
N HIS A 200 -15.32 -10.85 -10.30
CA HIS A 200 -15.44 -12.08 -11.08
C HIS A 200 -16.69 -12.93 -10.79
N ARG A 201 -17.27 -12.86 -9.58
CA ARG A 201 -18.47 -13.65 -9.23
C ARG A 201 -19.73 -13.27 -10.01
N THR A 202 -19.73 -12.12 -10.62
CA THR A 202 -20.92 -11.49 -11.18
C THR A 202 -20.75 -11.12 -12.66
N SER A 203 -19.75 -11.70 -13.32
CA SER A 203 -19.72 -11.75 -14.78
C SER A 203 -20.59 -12.94 -15.22
N PRO A 204 -21.71 -12.71 -15.94
CA PRO A 204 -22.51 -13.78 -16.51
C PRO A 204 -21.67 -14.59 -17.50
#